data_749c4db77b602043cc2e311b6fd665ae
#
_entry.id   749c4db77b602043cc2e311b6fd665ae
#
_cell.length_a   1.000
_cell.length_b   1.000
_cell.length_c   1.000
_cell.angle_alpha   90.00
_cell.angle_beta   90.00
_cell.angle_gamma   90.00
#
_symmetry.space_group_name_H-M   'P 1'
#
loop_
_entity.id
_entity.type
_entity.pdbx_description
1 polymer ?
#
loop_
_entity_poly.entity_id
_entity_poly.type
_entity_poly.pdbx_seq_one_letter_code
_entity_poly.pdbx_strand_id
1 'polypeptide(L)'
;MKNAAGFDLLFKQAVSAIDAGDEIRLKELLDAHPELATDRLYSPGEWLTNVIGDALNSFFKDPYLLWFISEDAVRNRSLPPNIANIAVIIIQKARSEKAASLQEQLDYAIKLVAWSGVARECGVQIDLLDVLIDAGAFKEGVSNDALVNGNLDAAEHLIERGAKFTLSTALCLEKWEEADKLALTADNDQNQFSLVLAALNGKAKAVARAVSYGADINKPSEHLYSHGTPLHHAVWSGSVETVKVLVEAGAHLNTKDSIYDGTPLGWAEYGKRFEVAKYLKEIGDKK
;
A
#
# COMPACT_ATOMS: atom_id res chain seq x y z
N MET A 1 28.88 -18.78 13.40
CA MET A 1 27.45 -18.45 13.46
C MET A 1 27.30 -17.27 14.39
N LYS A 2 26.84 -16.11 13.88
CA LYS A 2 26.48 -14.95 14.75
C LYS A 2 25.46 -15.46 15.77
N ASN A 3 25.57 -15.04 17.03
CA ASN A 3 24.60 -15.43 18.05
C ASN A 3 23.23 -14.85 17.71
N ALA A 4 22.35 -15.65 17.10
CA ALA A 4 21.04 -15.21 16.63
C ALA A 4 20.19 -14.56 17.75
N ALA A 5 20.24 -15.12 18.95
CA ALA A 5 19.51 -14.55 20.11
C ALA A 5 20.07 -13.17 20.54
N GLY A 6 21.40 -12.99 20.47
CA GLY A 6 22.02 -11.70 20.75
C GLY A 6 21.66 -10.64 19.70
N PHE A 7 21.63 -11.01 18.42
CA PHE A 7 21.24 -10.11 17.35
C PHE A 7 19.75 -9.71 17.44
N ASP A 8 18.85 -10.66 17.73
CA ASP A 8 17.42 -10.37 17.95
C ASP A 8 17.20 -9.35 19.08
N LEU A 9 17.92 -9.49 20.19
CA LEU A 9 17.82 -8.55 21.30
C LEU A 9 18.27 -7.13 20.91
N LEU A 10 19.38 -7.01 20.18
CA LEU A 10 19.88 -5.73 19.67
C LEU A 10 18.91 -5.12 18.66
N PHE A 11 18.39 -5.95 17.77
CA PHE A 11 17.40 -5.51 16.79
C PHE A 11 16.12 -4.98 17.45
N LYS A 12 15.62 -5.69 18.49
CA LYS A 12 14.51 -5.22 19.33
C LYS A 12 14.78 -3.85 19.94
N GLN A 13 16.00 -3.63 20.47
CA GLN A 13 16.38 -2.32 21.05
C GLN A 13 16.37 -1.23 19.98
N ALA A 14 16.87 -1.52 18.77
CA ALA A 14 16.87 -0.57 17.67
C ALA A 14 15.44 -0.23 17.22
N VAL A 15 14.57 -1.24 17.09
CA VAL A 15 13.14 -1.01 16.78
C VAL A 15 12.46 -0.19 17.88
N SER A 16 12.76 -0.45 19.15
CA SER A 16 12.22 0.35 20.26
C SER A 16 12.70 1.81 20.21
N ALA A 17 13.92 2.07 19.77
CA ALA A 17 14.43 3.43 19.57
C ALA A 17 13.73 4.13 18.38
N ILE A 18 13.43 3.38 17.29
CA ILE A 18 12.62 3.88 16.16
C ILE A 18 11.24 4.29 16.66
N ASP A 19 10.55 3.40 17.36
CA ASP A 19 9.19 3.62 17.86
C ASP A 19 9.08 4.82 18.81
N ALA A 20 10.14 5.04 19.61
CA ALA A 20 10.24 6.17 20.54
C ALA A 20 10.70 7.48 19.87
N GLY A 21 11.15 7.45 18.62
CA GLY A 21 11.79 8.60 17.97
C GLY A 21 13.15 8.98 18.60
N ASP A 22 13.81 8.04 19.29
CA ASP A 22 15.08 8.27 19.99
C ASP A 22 16.28 8.15 19.05
N GLU A 23 16.58 9.26 18.36
CA GLU A 23 17.69 9.36 17.41
C GLU A 23 19.07 9.12 18.07
N ILE A 24 19.23 9.55 19.33
CA ILE A 24 20.51 9.41 20.03
C ILE A 24 20.77 7.94 20.30
N ARG A 25 19.79 7.27 20.89
CA ARG A 25 19.89 5.84 21.19
C ARG A 25 20.07 5.00 19.96
N LEU A 26 19.36 5.33 18.87
CA LEU A 26 19.49 4.63 17.59
C LEU A 26 20.91 4.78 17.02
N LYS A 27 21.49 5.99 17.03
CA LYS A 27 22.86 6.24 16.57
C LYS A 27 23.88 5.44 17.37
N GLU A 28 23.78 5.46 18.70
CA GLU A 28 24.66 4.67 19.60
C GLU A 28 24.61 3.17 19.25
N LEU A 29 23.40 2.62 19.05
CA LEU A 29 23.22 1.22 18.69
C LEU A 29 23.83 0.89 17.32
N LEU A 30 23.59 1.73 16.32
CA LEU A 30 24.11 1.53 14.97
C LEU A 30 25.64 1.70 14.92
N ASP A 31 26.22 2.57 15.72
CA ASP A 31 27.69 2.74 15.77
C ASP A 31 28.37 1.57 16.46
N ALA A 32 27.78 1.02 17.51
CA ALA A 32 28.28 -0.18 18.20
C ALA A 32 28.02 -1.48 17.39
N HIS A 33 26.92 -1.51 16.61
CA HIS A 33 26.40 -2.69 15.93
C HIS A 33 25.96 -2.33 14.51
N PRO A 34 26.90 -2.04 13.58
CA PRO A 34 26.57 -1.62 12.21
C PRO A 34 25.79 -2.68 11.42
N GLU A 35 25.87 -3.95 11.80
CA GLU A 35 25.12 -5.05 11.23
C GLU A 35 23.59 -4.86 11.35
N LEU A 36 23.12 -4.04 12.29
CA LEU A 36 21.70 -3.70 12.41
C LEU A 36 21.17 -2.95 11.17
N ALA A 37 22.02 -2.17 10.49
CA ALA A 37 21.64 -1.44 9.28
C ALA A 37 21.85 -2.25 7.99
N THR A 38 22.56 -3.39 8.05
CA THR A 38 22.98 -4.13 6.85
C THR A 38 22.38 -5.52 6.74
N ASP A 39 22.07 -6.15 7.87
CA ASP A 39 21.66 -7.55 7.93
C ASP A 39 20.15 -7.68 8.18
N ARG A 40 19.58 -8.79 7.72
CA ARG A 40 18.17 -9.15 7.95
C ARG A 40 17.98 -9.81 9.31
N LEU A 41 16.80 -9.62 9.89
CA LEU A 41 16.35 -10.34 11.09
C LEU A 41 15.71 -11.68 10.67
N TYR A 42 16.50 -12.76 10.64
CA TYR A 42 16.04 -14.09 10.21
C TYR A 42 15.27 -14.87 11.28
N SER A 43 15.45 -14.54 12.56
CA SER A 43 14.88 -15.31 13.67
C SER A 43 14.35 -14.34 14.73
N PRO A 44 13.23 -13.64 14.44
CA PRO A 44 12.63 -12.74 15.40
C PRO A 44 12.09 -13.48 16.61
N GLY A 45 12.30 -12.91 17.79
CA GLY A 45 11.73 -13.41 19.03
C GLY A 45 10.25 -13.10 19.20
N GLU A 46 9.68 -13.54 20.34
CA GLU A 46 8.25 -13.37 20.65
C GLU A 46 7.79 -11.91 20.64
N TRP A 47 8.68 -10.95 20.89
CA TRP A 47 8.39 -9.52 20.86
C TRP A 47 7.85 -9.03 19.52
N LEU A 48 8.19 -9.73 18.42
CA LEU A 48 7.73 -9.41 17.07
C LEU A 48 6.74 -10.46 16.55
N THR A 49 7.05 -11.75 16.73
CA THR A 49 6.21 -12.86 16.20
C THR A 49 4.80 -12.86 16.79
N ASN A 50 4.62 -12.48 18.07
CA ASN A 50 3.33 -12.40 18.71
C ASN A 50 2.50 -11.19 18.25
N VAL A 51 3.14 -10.19 17.61
CA VAL A 51 2.47 -8.95 17.19
C VAL A 51 2.12 -8.99 15.70
N ILE A 52 3.06 -9.42 14.85
CA ILE A 52 2.92 -9.38 13.39
C ILE A 52 3.24 -10.73 12.71
N GLY A 53 3.04 -11.86 13.42
CA GLY A 53 3.48 -13.18 12.98
C GLY A 53 3.06 -13.55 11.55
N ASP A 54 1.82 -13.23 11.15
CA ASP A 54 1.33 -13.51 9.79
C ASP A 54 2.09 -12.70 8.73
N ALA A 55 2.44 -11.46 9.02
CA ALA A 55 3.24 -10.62 8.13
C ALA A 55 4.67 -11.15 7.96
N LEU A 56 5.27 -11.70 9.01
CA LEU A 56 6.60 -12.33 8.96
C LEU A 56 6.63 -13.59 8.10
N ASN A 57 5.50 -14.23 7.88
CA ASN A 57 5.37 -15.37 6.98
C ASN A 57 5.06 -14.98 5.52
N SER A 58 4.90 -13.70 5.24
CA SER A 58 4.49 -13.18 3.93
C SER A 58 5.30 -11.95 3.51
N PHE A 59 4.67 -10.80 3.42
CA PHE A 59 5.26 -9.57 2.86
C PHE A 59 6.33 -8.91 3.75
N PHE A 60 6.40 -9.23 5.05
CA PHE A 60 7.40 -8.69 5.98
C PHE A 60 8.42 -9.74 6.43
N LYS A 61 8.68 -10.73 5.57
CA LYS A 61 9.60 -11.83 5.86
C LYS A 61 11.04 -11.35 5.95
N ASP A 62 11.75 -11.84 6.98
CA ASP A 62 13.18 -11.55 7.22
C ASP A 62 13.47 -10.04 7.08
N PRO A 63 12.84 -9.15 7.91
CA PRO A 63 12.88 -7.72 7.66
C PRO A 63 14.27 -7.10 7.91
N TYR A 64 14.54 -6.03 7.17
CA TYR A 64 15.60 -5.08 7.49
C TYR A 64 15.11 -4.04 8.49
N LEU A 65 16.02 -3.45 9.24
CA LEU A 65 15.68 -2.41 10.22
C LEU A 65 14.98 -1.20 9.57
N LEU A 66 15.39 -0.81 8.36
CA LEU A 66 14.79 0.30 7.61
C LEU A 66 13.28 0.09 7.35
N TRP A 67 12.80 -1.15 7.24
CA TRP A 67 11.39 -1.40 6.95
C TRP A 67 10.43 -1.05 8.10
N PHE A 68 10.96 -0.89 9.31
CA PHE A 68 10.18 -0.52 10.50
C PHE A 68 9.77 0.97 10.55
N ILE A 69 10.23 1.79 9.57
CA ILE A 69 9.84 3.21 9.49
C ILE A 69 8.40 3.43 8.99
N SER A 70 7.78 2.45 8.36
CA SER A 70 6.45 2.59 7.73
C SER A 70 5.29 2.25 8.66
N GLU A 71 5.53 1.58 9.78
CA GLU A 71 4.51 0.92 10.61
C GLU A 71 3.63 -0.07 9.82
N ASP A 72 4.22 -0.66 8.81
CA ASP A 72 3.63 -1.73 8.03
C ASP A 72 4.64 -2.90 7.96
N ALA A 73 4.41 -4.01 8.53
CA ALA A 73 3.21 -4.52 9.22
C ALA A 73 2.89 -3.77 10.53
N VAL A 74 1.62 -3.52 10.75
CA VAL A 74 1.16 -2.66 11.85
C VAL A 74 1.47 -3.26 13.23
N ARG A 75 2.25 -2.54 14.05
CA ARG A 75 2.66 -2.94 15.40
C ARG A 75 2.06 -2.03 16.48
N ASN A 76 2.29 -0.73 16.39
CA ASN A 76 1.96 0.27 17.42
C ASN A 76 0.82 1.20 17.01
N ARG A 77 0.43 1.18 15.71
CA ARG A 77 -0.54 2.11 15.09
C ARG A 77 -0.16 3.58 15.21
N SER A 78 1.12 3.86 15.37
CA SER A 78 1.63 5.22 15.39
C SER A 78 3.10 5.26 14.96
N LEU A 79 3.52 6.42 14.46
CA LEU A 79 4.90 6.73 14.13
C LEU A 79 5.30 8.03 14.83
N PRO A 80 6.55 8.16 15.31
CA PRO A 80 7.02 9.41 15.88
C PRO A 80 7.15 10.49 14.80
N PRO A 81 6.95 11.79 15.15
CA PRO A 81 6.96 12.88 14.16
C PRO A 81 8.32 13.09 13.48
N ASN A 82 9.41 12.58 14.07
CA ASN A 82 10.77 12.65 13.51
C ASN A 82 11.18 11.35 12.79
N ILE A 83 10.25 10.50 12.40
CA ILE A 83 10.54 9.21 11.75
C ILE A 83 11.34 9.37 10.45
N ALA A 84 11.18 10.48 9.73
CA ALA A 84 11.96 10.79 8.55
C ALA A 84 13.47 10.96 8.89
N ASN A 85 13.81 11.62 10.00
CA ASN A 85 15.19 11.71 10.49
C ASN A 85 15.72 10.34 10.89
N ILE A 86 14.91 9.53 11.54
CA ILE A 86 15.23 8.13 11.89
C ILE A 86 15.59 7.34 10.61
N ALA A 87 14.80 7.45 9.56
CA ALA A 87 15.10 6.82 8.27
C ALA A 87 16.45 7.28 7.71
N VAL A 88 16.72 8.59 7.73
CA VAL A 88 18.02 9.16 7.29
C VAL A 88 19.19 8.54 8.07
N ILE A 89 19.07 8.38 9.39
CA ILE A 89 20.12 7.81 10.24
C ILE A 89 20.43 6.37 9.81
N ILE A 90 19.41 5.53 9.61
CA ILE A 90 19.57 4.13 9.20
C ILE A 90 20.21 4.05 7.80
N ILE A 91 19.71 4.85 6.86
CA ILE A 91 20.20 4.89 5.48
C ILE A 91 21.66 5.34 5.43
N GLN A 92 22.02 6.39 6.16
CA GLN A 92 23.39 6.88 6.22
C GLN A 92 24.35 5.84 6.81
N LYS A 93 23.93 5.11 7.85
CA LYS A 93 24.71 4.02 8.41
C LYS A 93 24.89 2.90 7.39
N ALA A 94 23.83 2.40 6.79
CA ALA A 94 23.93 1.36 5.76
C ALA A 94 24.83 1.78 4.59
N ARG A 95 24.79 3.06 4.20
CA ARG A 95 25.66 3.62 3.14
C ARG A 95 27.11 3.69 3.56
N SER A 96 27.42 4.12 4.80
CA SER A 96 28.79 4.18 5.33
C SER A 96 29.45 2.80 5.41
N GLU A 97 28.65 1.79 5.75
CA GLU A 97 29.06 0.37 5.78
C GLU A 97 29.09 -0.29 4.38
N LYS A 98 28.76 0.47 3.32
CA LYS A 98 28.70 -0.02 1.92
C LYS A 98 27.81 -1.28 1.81
N ALA A 99 26.66 -1.26 2.49
CA ALA A 99 25.72 -2.38 2.49
C ALA A 99 25.27 -2.73 1.07
N ALA A 100 25.59 -3.94 0.61
CA ALA A 100 25.15 -4.42 -0.71
C ALA A 100 23.61 -4.53 -0.79
N SER A 101 22.94 -4.64 0.34
CA SER A 101 21.48 -4.71 0.47
C SER A 101 20.77 -3.35 0.44
N LEU A 102 21.50 -2.22 0.43
CA LEU A 102 20.87 -0.90 0.60
C LEU A 102 19.81 -0.61 -0.47
N GLN A 103 20.07 -0.93 -1.74
CA GLN A 103 19.09 -0.70 -2.81
C GLN A 103 17.81 -1.53 -2.57
N GLU A 104 17.95 -2.80 -2.20
CA GLU A 104 16.81 -3.65 -1.85
C GLU A 104 16.02 -3.10 -0.67
N GLN A 105 16.71 -2.62 0.37
CA GLN A 105 16.08 -2.01 1.54
C GLN A 105 15.24 -0.78 1.16
N LEU A 106 15.80 0.10 0.33
CA LEU A 106 15.14 1.33 -0.13
C LEU A 106 13.93 1.03 -1.02
N ASP A 107 14.10 0.14 -2.01
CA ASP A 107 13.06 -0.20 -2.98
C ASP A 107 11.84 -0.88 -2.35
N TYR A 108 12.05 -1.59 -1.25
CA TYR A 108 10.93 -2.17 -0.53
C TYR A 108 10.35 -1.21 0.51
N ALA A 109 11.19 -0.43 1.20
CA ALA A 109 10.72 0.56 2.17
C ALA A 109 9.77 1.59 1.52
N ILE A 110 10.08 2.07 0.31
CA ILE A 110 9.21 3.04 -0.37
C ILE A 110 7.82 2.47 -0.69
N LYS A 111 7.71 1.18 -1.03
CA LYS A 111 6.42 0.50 -1.23
C LYS A 111 5.63 0.40 0.07
N LEU A 112 6.29 -0.02 1.16
CA LEU A 112 5.66 -0.09 2.48
C LEU A 112 5.16 1.28 2.92
N VAL A 113 5.95 2.34 2.75
CA VAL A 113 5.56 3.72 3.11
C VAL A 113 4.40 4.21 2.22
N ALA A 114 4.46 3.98 0.91
CA ALA A 114 3.40 4.38 -0.01
C ALA A 114 2.06 3.71 0.32
N TRP A 115 2.11 2.46 0.75
CA TRP A 115 0.95 1.67 1.15
C TRP A 115 0.45 2.00 2.57
N SER A 116 1.31 2.51 3.46
CA SER A 116 1.00 2.67 4.87
C SER A 116 -0.11 3.68 5.16
N GLY A 117 -1.25 3.20 5.64
CA GLY A 117 -2.32 4.04 6.21
C GLY A 117 -1.88 4.74 7.48
N VAL A 118 -1.06 4.09 8.33
CA VAL A 118 -0.56 4.65 9.59
C VAL A 118 0.38 5.83 9.33
N ALA A 119 1.30 5.72 8.36
CA ALA A 119 2.19 6.83 8.02
C ALA A 119 1.39 8.05 7.52
N ARG A 120 0.31 7.84 6.76
CA ARG A 120 -0.61 8.88 6.33
C ARG A 120 -1.35 9.51 7.51
N GLU A 121 -1.94 8.69 8.39
CA GLU A 121 -2.70 9.17 9.56
C GLU A 121 -1.83 9.94 10.56
N CYS A 122 -0.56 9.57 10.68
CA CYS A 122 0.44 10.30 11.48
C CYS A 122 0.97 11.57 10.78
N GLY A 123 0.65 11.80 9.50
CA GLY A 123 1.09 12.98 8.74
C GLY A 123 2.56 12.96 8.35
N VAL A 124 3.21 11.79 8.36
CA VAL A 124 4.66 11.64 8.09
C VAL A 124 4.97 10.93 6.76
N GLN A 125 3.94 10.52 6.02
CA GLN A 125 4.10 9.70 4.81
C GLN A 125 4.89 10.41 3.72
N ILE A 126 4.60 11.68 3.45
CA ILE A 126 5.24 12.46 2.38
C ILE A 126 6.73 12.67 2.69
N ASP A 127 7.07 13.06 3.92
CA ASP A 127 8.45 13.24 4.33
C ASP A 127 9.27 11.94 4.23
N LEU A 128 8.65 10.81 4.56
CA LEU A 128 9.29 9.49 4.39
C LEU A 128 9.51 9.14 2.92
N LEU A 129 8.52 9.39 2.05
CA LEU A 129 8.68 9.20 0.61
C LEU A 129 9.82 10.04 0.06
N ASP A 130 9.92 11.30 0.47
CA ASP A 130 10.98 12.20 0.06
C ASP A 130 12.37 11.68 0.48
N VAL A 131 12.53 11.27 1.73
CA VAL A 131 13.79 10.70 2.22
C VAL A 131 14.21 9.47 1.42
N LEU A 132 13.27 8.57 1.12
CA LEU A 132 13.56 7.35 0.36
C LEU A 132 13.90 7.64 -1.11
N ILE A 133 13.16 8.56 -1.76
CA ILE A 133 13.43 9.00 -3.13
C ILE A 133 14.81 9.67 -3.22
N ASP A 134 15.14 10.56 -2.30
CA ASP A 134 16.44 11.26 -2.25
C ASP A 134 17.59 10.30 -1.95
N ALA A 135 17.31 9.21 -1.24
CA ALA A 135 18.27 8.14 -1.03
C ALA A 135 18.49 7.24 -2.26
N GLY A 136 17.63 7.33 -3.27
CA GLY A 136 17.73 6.57 -4.51
C GLY A 136 16.79 5.37 -4.62
N ALA A 137 15.71 5.32 -3.84
CA ALA A 137 14.69 4.28 -3.99
C ALA A 137 14.07 4.31 -5.40
N PHE A 138 13.81 3.11 -5.94
CA PHE A 138 13.14 2.97 -7.22
C PHE A 138 11.64 3.23 -7.08
N LYS A 139 11.13 4.27 -7.71
CA LYS A 139 9.77 4.76 -7.53
C LYS A 139 8.76 4.32 -8.59
N GLU A 140 9.21 3.65 -9.67
CA GLU A 140 8.33 3.23 -10.75
C GLU A 140 7.30 2.18 -10.26
N GLY A 141 6.02 2.45 -10.52
CA GLY A 141 4.92 1.59 -10.10
C GLY A 141 4.47 1.76 -8.64
N VAL A 142 5.26 2.40 -7.78
CA VAL A 142 4.95 2.60 -6.34
C VAL A 142 3.68 3.44 -6.14
N SER A 143 3.32 4.29 -7.11
CA SER A 143 2.05 5.02 -7.10
C SER A 143 0.82 4.10 -7.11
N ASN A 144 0.92 2.90 -7.70
CA ASN A 144 -0.14 1.90 -7.60
C ASN A 144 -0.24 1.33 -6.18
N ASP A 145 0.90 1.10 -5.51
CA ASP A 145 0.91 0.63 -4.12
C ASP A 145 0.20 1.63 -3.19
N ALA A 146 0.42 2.93 -3.40
CA ALA A 146 -0.30 3.98 -2.69
C ALA A 146 -1.83 3.92 -2.93
N LEU A 147 -2.25 3.73 -4.18
CA LEU A 147 -3.67 3.67 -4.55
C LEU A 147 -4.39 2.43 -4.00
N VAL A 148 -3.70 1.33 -3.75
CA VAL A 148 -4.29 0.11 -3.16
C VAL A 148 -4.92 0.42 -1.79
N ASN A 149 -4.35 1.34 -1.02
CA ASN A 149 -4.89 1.79 0.27
C ASN A 149 -5.51 3.19 0.24
N GLY A 150 -5.86 3.68 -0.94
CA GLY A 150 -6.55 4.97 -1.09
C GLY A 150 -5.68 6.19 -0.79
N ASN A 151 -4.34 6.06 -0.84
CA ASN A 151 -3.40 7.14 -0.57
C ASN A 151 -3.17 7.99 -1.84
N LEU A 152 -4.19 8.73 -2.25
CA LEU A 152 -4.14 9.55 -3.48
C LEU A 152 -3.05 10.62 -3.42
N ASP A 153 -2.89 11.28 -2.27
CA ASP A 153 -1.87 12.33 -2.08
C ASP A 153 -0.45 11.75 -2.24
N ALA A 154 -0.20 10.56 -1.70
CA ALA A 154 1.07 9.87 -1.89
C ALA A 154 1.30 9.47 -3.36
N ALA A 155 0.24 9.02 -4.06
CA ALA A 155 0.33 8.69 -5.48
C ALA A 155 0.64 9.93 -6.33
N GLU A 156 -0.02 11.06 -6.07
CA GLU A 156 0.23 12.34 -6.74
C GLU A 156 1.65 12.85 -6.45
N HIS A 157 2.08 12.84 -5.19
CA HIS A 157 3.42 13.22 -4.78
C HIS A 157 4.52 12.41 -5.48
N LEU A 158 4.35 11.08 -5.58
CA LEU A 158 5.29 10.22 -6.31
C LEU A 158 5.42 10.62 -7.78
N ILE A 159 4.31 10.99 -8.44
CA ILE A 159 4.32 11.51 -9.82
C ILE A 159 5.05 12.86 -9.91
N GLU A 160 4.80 13.78 -8.98
CA GLU A 160 5.48 15.08 -8.90
C GLU A 160 7.00 14.90 -8.69
N ARG A 161 7.40 13.87 -7.92
CA ARG A 161 8.79 13.47 -7.72
C ARG A 161 9.37 12.66 -8.90
N GLY A 162 8.64 12.59 -10.03
CA GLY A 162 9.09 12.05 -11.31
C GLY A 162 8.89 10.55 -11.50
N ALA A 163 8.02 9.89 -10.74
CA ALA A 163 7.53 8.56 -11.10
C ALA A 163 6.69 8.63 -12.38
N LYS A 164 6.75 7.57 -13.21
CA LYS A 164 5.95 7.52 -14.41
C LYS A 164 4.50 7.20 -14.09
N PHE A 165 3.58 7.78 -14.86
CA PHE A 165 2.20 7.38 -14.82
C PHE A 165 2.02 5.91 -15.23
N THR A 166 1.21 5.19 -14.48
CA THR A 166 0.53 3.99 -14.95
C THR A 166 -0.87 4.36 -15.42
N LEU A 167 -1.56 3.48 -16.14
CA LEU A 167 -2.95 3.72 -16.52
C LEU A 167 -3.83 3.96 -15.29
N SER A 168 -3.64 3.15 -14.24
CA SER A 168 -4.38 3.28 -12.98
C SER A 168 -4.15 4.63 -12.30
N THR A 169 -2.89 5.07 -12.23
CA THR A 169 -2.54 6.36 -11.60
C THR A 169 -3.13 7.52 -12.40
N ALA A 170 -3.00 7.50 -13.73
CA ALA A 170 -3.55 8.53 -14.59
C ALA A 170 -5.08 8.63 -14.45
N LEU A 171 -5.76 7.49 -14.39
CA LEU A 171 -7.21 7.43 -14.18
C LEU A 171 -7.62 7.96 -12.79
N CYS A 172 -6.99 7.47 -11.72
CA CYS A 172 -7.35 7.84 -10.35
C CYS A 172 -7.04 9.31 -10.03
N LEU A 173 -5.99 9.88 -10.64
CA LEU A 173 -5.62 11.30 -10.50
C LEU A 173 -6.28 12.19 -11.57
N GLU A 174 -7.21 11.66 -12.34
CA GLU A 174 -7.97 12.38 -13.38
C GLU A 174 -7.09 13.07 -14.45
N LYS A 175 -5.93 12.51 -14.76
CA LYS A 175 -5.01 12.98 -15.81
C LYS A 175 -5.44 12.35 -17.15
N TRP A 176 -6.56 12.86 -17.71
CA TRP A 176 -7.29 12.19 -18.79
C TRP A 176 -6.49 12.01 -20.08
N GLU A 177 -5.74 13.01 -20.50
CA GLU A 177 -4.89 12.91 -21.70
C GLU A 177 -3.82 11.83 -21.58
N GLU A 178 -3.25 11.69 -20.40
CA GLU A 178 -2.25 10.65 -20.12
C GLU A 178 -2.91 9.27 -20.04
N ALA A 179 -4.09 9.18 -19.43
CA ALA A 179 -4.86 7.95 -19.38
C ALA A 179 -5.21 7.47 -20.79
N ASP A 180 -5.68 8.37 -21.68
CA ASP A 180 -6.01 8.03 -23.08
C ASP A 180 -4.79 7.50 -23.86
N LYS A 181 -3.60 8.10 -23.66
CA LYS A 181 -2.36 7.63 -24.27
C LYS A 181 -1.95 6.24 -23.77
N LEU A 182 -1.99 6.05 -22.45
CA LEU A 182 -1.62 4.78 -21.84
C LEU A 182 -2.57 3.66 -22.20
N ALA A 183 -3.86 3.95 -22.34
CA ALA A 183 -4.88 2.97 -22.74
C ALA A 183 -4.64 2.40 -24.14
N LEU A 184 -3.99 3.15 -25.05
CA LEU A 184 -3.68 2.66 -26.41
C LEU A 184 -2.71 1.48 -26.44
N THR A 185 -1.89 1.33 -25.39
CA THR A 185 -0.87 0.29 -25.30
C THR A 185 -1.09 -0.66 -24.13
N ALA A 186 -2.09 -0.38 -23.29
CA ALA A 186 -2.43 -1.23 -22.17
C ALA A 186 -3.02 -2.57 -22.65
N ASP A 187 -2.57 -3.65 -22.03
CA ASP A 187 -3.17 -4.95 -22.21
C ASP A 187 -4.46 -5.11 -21.37
N ASN A 188 -5.14 -6.25 -21.55
CA ASN A 188 -6.40 -6.51 -20.86
C ASN A 188 -6.22 -6.56 -19.33
N ASP A 189 -5.08 -7.05 -18.84
CA ASP A 189 -4.82 -7.17 -17.39
C ASP A 189 -4.56 -5.80 -16.77
N GLN A 190 -3.84 -4.93 -17.48
CA GLN A 190 -3.63 -3.53 -17.07
C GLN A 190 -4.95 -2.74 -17.06
N ASN A 191 -5.81 -2.93 -18.07
CA ASN A 191 -7.13 -2.33 -18.10
C ASN A 191 -7.99 -2.82 -16.92
N GLN A 192 -8.00 -4.13 -16.69
CA GLN A 192 -8.77 -4.74 -15.60
C GLN A 192 -8.27 -4.30 -14.23
N PHE A 193 -6.96 -4.28 -14.03
CA PHE A 193 -6.34 -3.78 -12.80
C PHE A 193 -6.73 -2.32 -12.55
N SER A 194 -6.71 -1.49 -13.60
CA SER A 194 -7.06 -0.07 -13.50
C SER A 194 -8.54 0.15 -13.16
N LEU A 195 -9.45 -0.65 -13.71
CA LEU A 195 -10.88 -0.62 -13.35
C LEU A 195 -11.08 -0.94 -11.86
N VAL A 196 -10.46 -2.03 -11.38
CA VAL A 196 -10.59 -2.45 -9.98
C VAL A 196 -10.00 -1.40 -9.05
N LEU A 197 -8.83 -0.83 -9.38
CA LEU A 197 -8.20 0.20 -8.57
C LEU A 197 -9.01 1.50 -8.53
N ALA A 198 -9.58 1.92 -9.67
CA ALA A 198 -10.49 3.07 -9.74
C ALA A 198 -11.77 2.84 -8.91
N ALA A 199 -12.34 1.64 -8.95
CA ALA A 199 -13.50 1.26 -8.16
C ALA A 199 -13.19 1.28 -6.66
N LEU A 200 -12.05 0.70 -6.25
CA LEU A 200 -11.58 0.68 -4.87
C LEU A 200 -11.35 2.09 -4.30
N ASN A 201 -10.91 3.02 -5.15
CA ASN A 201 -10.71 4.43 -4.78
C ASN A 201 -11.97 5.29 -4.92
N GLY A 202 -13.12 4.72 -5.26
CA GLY A 202 -14.38 5.46 -5.38
C GLY A 202 -14.40 6.49 -6.52
N LYS A 203 -13.60 6.29 -7.58
CA LYS A 203 -13.40 7.24 -8.69
C LYS A 203 -14.37 6.96 -9.84
N ALA A 204 -15.61 7.43 -9.74
CA ALA A 204 -16.68 7.16 -10.69
C ALA A 204 -16.32 7.47 -12.15
N LYS A 205 -15.70 8.63 -12.42
CA LYS A 205 -15.28 9.01 -13.78
C LYS A 205 -14.16 8.11 -14.30
N ALA A 206 -13.22 7.71 -13.44
CA ALA A 206 -12.15 6.79 -13.79
C ALA A 206 -12.70 5.41 -14.12
N VAL A 207 -13.68 4.93 -13.35
CA VAL A 207 -14.40 3.67 -13.62
C VAL A 207 -15.08 3.72 -14.99
N ALA A 208 -15.84 4.78 -15.30
CA ALA A 208 -16.49 4.93 -16.59
C ALA A 208 -15.48 4.90 -17.75
N ARG A 209 -14.33 5.56 -17.60
CA ARG A 209 -13.25 5.53 -18.59
C ARG A 209 -12.60 4.15 -18.73
N ALA A 210 -12.27 3.48 -17.64
CA ALA A 210 -11.68 2.14 -17.67
C ALA A 210 -12.62 1.14 -18.41
N VAL A 211 -13.92 1.23 -18.18
CA VAL A 211 -14.92 0.45 -18.92
C VAL A 211 -14.88 0.82 -20.41
N SER A 212 -14.78 2.10 -20.78
CA SER A 212 -14.69 2.52 -22.18
C SER A 212 -13.40 2.05 -22.88
N TYR A 213 -12.35 1.77 -22.12
CA TYR A 213 -11.10 1.18 -22.63
C TYR A 213 -11.15 -0.35 -22.76
N GLY A 214 -12.30 -0.96 -22.44
CA GLY A 214 -12.56 -2.39 -22.65
C GLY A 214 -12.34 -3.27 -21.41
N ALA A 215 -12.19 -2.70 -20.20
CA ALA A 215 -12.16 -3.50 -18.98
C ALA A 215 -13.53 -4.21 -18.77
N ASP A 216 -13.48 -5.47 -18.32
CA ASP A 216 -14.69 -6.25 -18.05
C ASP A 216 -15.28 -5.88 -16.68
N ILE A 217 -16.51 -5.40 -16.71
CA ILE A 217 -17.22 -4.88 -15.55
C ILE A 217 -17.52 -5.94 -14.49
N ASN A 218 -17.53 -7.21 -14.86
CA ASN A 218 -17.89 -8.34 -14.00
C ASN A 218 -16.69 -9.24 -13.64
N LYS A 219 -15.53 -9.03 -14.29
CA LYS A 219 -14.33 -9.83 -14.05
C LYS A 219 -13.50 -9.23 -12.89
N PRO A 220 -13.05 -10.02 -11.90
CA PRO A 220 -12.04 -9.59 -10.95
C PRO A 220 -10.69 -9.26 -11.62
N SER A 221 -9.82 -8.51 -10.93
CA SER A 221 -8.42 -8.40 -11.34
C SER A 221 -7.63 -9.59 -10.78
N GLU A 222 -6.78 -10.21 -11.61
CA GLU A 222 -5.94 -11.33 -11.16
C GLU A 222 -4.81 -10.85 -10.21
N HIS A 223 -4.44 -9.59 -10.30
CA HIS A 223 -3.30 -9.01 -9.57
C HIS A 223 -3.69 -8.15 -8.37
N LEU A 224 -5.00 -7.95 -8.11
CA LEU A 224 -5.47 -7.10 -7.01
C LEU A 224 -6.79 -7.64 -6.46
N TYR A 225 -6.77 -8.14 -5.22
CA TYR A 225 -7.98 -8.59 -4.52
C TYR A 225 -8.91 -9.44 -5.41
N SER A 226 -8.33 -10.49 -6.03
CA SER A 226 -8.95 -11.32 -7.07
C SER A 226 -10.22 -12.06 -6.65
N HIS A 227 -10.59 -11.98 -5.38
CA HIS A 227 -11.80 -12.60 -4.84
C HIS A 227 -13.09 -11.79 -5.13
N GLY A 228 -12.99 -10.48 -5.38
CA GLY A 228 -14.13 -9.59 -5.57
C GLY A 228 -14.20 -8.99 -6.98
N THR A 229 -15.40 -8.76 -7.49
CA THR A 229 -15.63 -8.03 -8.75
C THR A 229 -15.41 -6.52 -8.55
N PRO A 230 -15.28 -5.72 -9.63
CA PRO A 230 -15.21 -4.26 -9.52
C PRO A 230 -16.33 -3.66 -8.67
N LEU A 231 -17.56 -4.23 -8.72
CA LEU A 231 -18.67 -3.76 -7.91
C LEU A 231 -18.43 -3.98 -6.39
N HIS A 232 -17.83 -5.10 -5.98
CA HIS A 232 -17.43 -5.30 -4.58
C HIS A 232 -16.47 -4.21 -4.09
N HIS A 233 -15.46 -3.87 -4.91
CA HIS A 233 -14.49 -2.85 -4.57
C HIS A 233 -15.09 -1.44 -4.54
N ALA A 234 -16.00 -1.11 -5.45
CA ALA A 234 -16.76 0.14 -5.42
C ALA A 234 -17.63 0.25 -4.16
N VAL A 235 -18.25 -0.83 -3.77
CA VAL A 235 -19.01 -0.93 -2.50
C VAL A 235 -18.10 -0.68 -1.31
N TRP A 236 -16.94 -1.33 -1.28
CA TRP A 236 -15.97 -1.16 -0.20
C TRP A 236 -15.48 0.27 -0.06
N SER A 237 -15.30 0.98 -1.19
CA SER A 237 -14.95 2.41 -1.16
C SER A 237 -16.01 3.29 -0.47
N GLY A 238 -17.27 2.86 -0.46
CA GLY A 238 -18.40 3.61 0.06
C GLY A 238 -18.96 4.67 -0.92
N SER A 239 -18.42 4.77 -2.13
CA SER A 239 -18.88 5.74 -3.14
C SER A 239 -20.14 5.26 -3.85
N VAL A 240 -21.29 5.84 -3.50
CA VAL A 240 -22.57 5.56 -4.16
C VAL A 240 -22.49 5.89 -5.66
N GLU A 241 -21.82 6.96 -6.02
CA GLU A 241 -21.62 7.40 -7.42
C GLU A 241 -20.89 6.32 -8.24
N THR A 242 -19.80 5.78 -7.70
CA THR A 242 -19.03 4.71 -8.35
C THR A 242 -19.84 3.44 -8.51
N VAL A 243 -20.61 3.09 -7.49
CA VAL A 243 -21.54 1.94 -7.54
C VAL A 243 -22.59 2.15 -8.62
N LYS A 244 -23.18 3.35 -8.73
CA LYS A 244 -24.16 3.69 -9.79
C LYS A 244 -23.58 3.49 -11.19
N VAL A 245 -22.39 4.03 -11.43
CA VAL A 245 -21.71 3.89 -12.74
C VAL A 245 -21.55 2.42 -13.13
N LEU A 246 -21.11 1.57 -12.21
CA LEU A 246 -20.95 0.13 -12.47
C LEU A 246 -22.30 -0.56 -12.72
N VAL A 247 -23.31 -0.23 -11.92
CA VAL A 247 -24.67 -0.82 -12.09
C VAL A 247 -25.32 -0.41 -13.40
N GLU A 248 -25.21 0.86 -13.78
CA GLU A 248 -25.72 1.38 -15.06
C GLU A 248 -24.99 0.78 -16.25
N ALA A 249 -23.71 0.46 -16.11
CA ALA A 249 -22.93 -0.24 -17.13
C ALA A 249 -23.17 -1.76 -17.15
N GLY A 250 -24.01 -2.33 -16.26
CA GLY A 250 -24.42 -3.74 -16.29
C GLY A 250 -23.71 -4.66 -15.30
N ALA A 251 -23.15 -4.13 -14.22
CA ALA A 251 -22.56 -4.97 -13.18
C ALA A 251 -23.58 -5.91 -12.53
N HIS A 252 -23.18 -7.15 -12.29
CA HIS A 252 -24.02 -8.16 -11.65
C HIS A 252 -24.13 -7.92 -10.16
N LEU A 253 -25.36 -7.68 -9.66
CA LEU A 253 -25.62 -7.31 -8.28
C LEU A 253 -25.45 -8.46 -7.27
N ASN A 254 -25.60 -9.71 -7.73
CA ASN A 254 -25.69 -10.90 -6.90
C ASN A 254 -24.46 -11.83 -7.03
N THR A 255 -23.42 -11.40 -7.74
CA THR A 255 -22.17 -12.17 -7.81
C THR A 255 -21.58 -12.26 -6.41
N LYS A 256 -21.18 -13.46 -6.01
CA LYS A 256 -20.53 -13.71 -4.73
C LYS A 256 -19.01 -13.66 -4.89
N ASP A 257 -18.33 -13.11 -3.88
CA ASP A 257 -16.88 -13.18 -3.82
C ASP A 257 -16.39 -14.60 -3.53
N SER A 258 -15.17 -14.93 -3.92
CA SER A 258 -14.65 -16.30 -3.86
C SER A 258 -14.07 -16.70 -2.49
N ILE A 259 -13.97 -15.80 -1.51
CA ILE A 259 -13.41 -16.09 -0.18
C ILE A 259 -14.51 -16.16 0.87
N TYR A 260 -15.42 -15.19 0.90
CA TYR A 260 -16.42 -15.03 1.96
C TYR A 260 -17.83 -15.38 1.51
N ASP A 261 -18.03 -15.76 0.23
CA ASP A 261 -19.35 -16.01 -0.39
C ASP A 261 -20.30 -14.80 -0.26
N GLY A 262 -19.73 -13.60 -0.10
CA GLY A 262 -20.43 -12.33 0.10
C GLY A 262 -20.85 -11.68 -1.20
N THR A 263 -22.09 -11.19 -1.27
CA THR A 263 -22.55 -10.35 -2.39
C THR A 263 -22.12 -8.90 -2.22
N PRO A 264 -22.16 -8.03 -3.25
CA PRO A 264 -21.92 -6.59 -3.09
C PRO A 264 -22.80 -5.97 -1.98
N LEU A 265 -24.07 -6.34 -1.87
CA LEU A 265 -24.92 -5.89 -0.75
C LEU A 265 -24.41 -6.39 0.60
N GLY A 266 -24.00 -7.65 0.70
CA GLY A 266 -23.40 -8.21 1.92
C GLY A 266 -22.13 -7.46 2.34
N TRP A 267 -21.27 -7.07 1.37
CA TRP A 267 -20.09 -6.25 1.65
C TRP A 267 -20.47 -4.84 2.13
N ALA A 268 -21.54 -4.24 1.56
CA ALA A 268 -22.02 -2.93 2.01
C ALA A 268 -22.51 -2.97 3.47
N GLU A 269 -23.25 -4.02 3.84
CA GLU A 269 -23.76 -4.20 5.19
C GLU A 269 -22.63 -4.48 6.21
N TYR A 270 -21.71 -5.39 5.86
CA TYR A 270 -20.54 -5.69 6.68
C TYR A 270 -19.63 -4.46 6.88
N GLY A 271 -19.33 -3.74 5.79
CA GLY A 271 -18.50 -2.53 5.80
C GLY A 271 -19.23 -1.29 6.33
N LYS A 272 -20.49 -1.42 6.77
CA LYS A 272 -21.33 -0.30 7.26
C LYS A 272 -21.45 0.85 6.24
N ARG A 273 -21.53 0.51 4.95
CA ARG A 273 -21.71 1.45 3.86
C ARG A 273 -23.20 1.72 3.64
N PHE A 274 -23.85 2.37 4.58
CA PHE A 274 -25.30 2.46 4.67
C PHE A 274 -25.98 3.03 3.43
N GLU A 275 -25.44 4.09 2.85
CA GLU A 275 -26.01 4.72 1.64
C GLU A 275 -25.87 3.80 0.41
N VAL A 276 -24.76 3.09 0.30
CA VAL A 276 -24.56 2.08 -0.76
C VAL A 276 -25.52 0.91 -0.56
N ALA A 277 -25.66 0.40 0.67
CA ALA A 277 -26.58 -0.70 0.97
C ALA A 277 -28.02 -0.31 0.66
N LYS A 278 -28.44 0.92 1.01
CA LYS A 278 -29.76 1.46 0.67
C LYS A 278 -29.99 1.47 -0.82
N TYR A 279 -29.04 2.02 -1.59
CA TYR A 279 -29.13 2.07 -3.05
C TYR A 279 -29.23 0.67 -3.66
N LEU A 280 -28.39 -0.28 -3.24
CA LEU A 280 -28.41 -1.65 -3.77
C LEU A 280 -29.72 -2.38 -3.48
N LYS A 281 -30.36 -2.17 -2.31
CA LYS A 281 -31.68 -2.71 -1.99
C LYS A 281 -32.75 -2.14 -2.90
N GLU A 282 -32.79 -0.82 -3.07
CA GLU A 282 -33.78 -0.13 -3.92
C GLU A 282 -33.76 -0.60 -5.39
N ILE A 283 -32.59 -0.97 -5.92
CA ILE A 283 -32.49 -1.48 -7.29
C ILE A 283 -32.70 -2.99 -7.36
N GLY A 284 -32.38 -3.76 -6.31
CA GLY A 284 -32.65 -5.19 -6.23
C GLY A 284 -34.13 -5.50 -6.20
N ASP A 285 -34.93 -4.66 -5.54
CA ASP A 285 -36.39 -4.81 -5.46
C ASP A 285 -37.12 -4.46 -6.77
N LYS A 286 -36.44 -3.82 -7.73
CA LYS A 286 -37.01 -3.41 -9.02
C LYS A 286 -36.76 -4.40 -10.16
N LYS A 287 -35.93 -5.43 -9.92
CA LYS A 287 -35.59 -6.48 -10.89
C LYS A 287 -36.24 -7.81 -10.50
#